data_edb86295374cc12c2c7ffb316d4a8037
#
_entry.id   edb86295374cc12c2c7ffb316d4a8037
#
_cell.length_a   1.000
_cell.length_b   1.000
_cell.length_c   1.000
_cell.angle_alpha   90.00
_cell.angle_beta   90.00
_cell.angle_gamma   90.00
#
_symmetry.space_group_name_H-M   'P 1'
#
loop_
_entity.id
_entity.type
_entity.pdbx_description
1 polymer ?
#
loop_
_entity_poly.entity_id
_entity_poly.type
_entity_poly.pdbx_seq_one_letter_code
_entity_poly.pdbx_strand_id
1 'polypeptide(L)'
;MYKRQVPGLQKFGSYIGNASTNGPFIELGFRPSIVLLKNATGSTNNWMIIDSERGKINVIDELLFASSSGSENTGTARLDFLSNGFKVRDSSGGFNESSQTFVYAAWAEAPTIDLYGGGANAR
;
A
#
# COMPACT_ATOMS: atom_id res chain seq x y z
N MET A 1 5.86 0.10 24.79
CA MET A 1 5.56 -0.26 23.38
C MET A 1 6.72 0.19 22.50
N TYR A 2 7.28 -0.71 21.78
CA TYR A 2 8.24 -0.24 20.80
C TYR A 2 7.60 -0.15 19.41
N LYS A 3 8.15 0.73 18.61
CA LYS A 3 7.65 0.99 17.26
C LYS A 3 8.68 0.57 16.24
N ARG A 4 8.23 -0.13 15.24
CA ARG A 4 9.08 -0.51 14.11
C ARG A 4 8.95 0.47 12.94
N GLN A 5 8.22 1.54 13.17
CA GLN A 5 8.00 2.55 12.14
C GLN A 5 9.05 3.64 12.22
N VAL A 6 9.53 4.06 11.06
CA VAL A 6 10.39 5.23 10.92
C VAL A 6 9.55 6.31 10.25
N PRO A 7 9.24 7.43 10.92
CA PRO A 7 8.43 8.48 10.33
C PRO A 7 9.00 8.96 9.00
N GLY A 8 8.13 9.10 8.00
CA GLY A 8 8.52 9.53 6.66
C GLY A 8 9.23 8.50 5.80
N LEU A 9 9.51 7.30 6.34
CA LEU A 9 10.17 6.23 5.59
C LEU A 9 9.30 4.99 5.49
N GLN A 10 8.73 4.54 6.60
CA GLN A 10 7.93 3.32 6.62
C GLN A 10 6.78 3.44 7.61
N LYS A 11 5.70 2.73 7.31
CA LYS A 11 4.56 2.64 8.21
C LYS A 11 3.87 1.29 8.04
N PHE A 12 3.46 0.71 9.16
CA PHE A 12 2.70 -0.53 9.21
C PHE A 12 1.38 -0.26 9.90
N GLY A 13 0.31 -0.85 9.41
CA GLY A 13 -1.00 -0.64 10.01
C GLY A 13 -2.07 -1.52 9.39
N SER A 14 -3.31 -1.12 9.58
CA SER A 14 -4.47 -1.84 9.07
C SER A 14 -5.56 -0.87 8.63
N TYR A 15 -6.47 -1.38 7.79
CA TYR A 15 -7.68 -0.67 7.42
C TYR A 15 -8.82 -1.67 7.24
N ILE A 16 -10.05 -1.15 7.22
CA ILE A 16 -11.25 -1.96 7.00
C ILE A 16 -11.80 -1.66 5.62
N GLY A 17 -12.12 -2.70 4.86
CA GLY A 17 -12.65 -2.57 3.51
C GLY A 17 -14.08 -2.05 3.48
N ASN A 18 -14.46 -1.41 2.40
CA ASN A 18 -15.81 -0.89 2.18
C ASN A 18 -16.48 -1.41 0.89
N ALA A 19 -15.84 -2.35 0.20
CA ALA A 19 -16.32 -2.98 -1.02
C ALA A 19 -16.64 -1.98 -2.17
N SER A 20 -15.97 -0.86 -2.19
CA SER A 20 -16.18 0.19 -3.19
C SER A 20 -14.89 0.54 -3.93
N THR A 21 -14.99 0.90 -5.19
CA THR A 21 -13.86 1.45 -5.94
C THR A 21 -13.49 2.86 -5.47
N ASN A 22 -14.37 3.50 -4.69
CA ASN A 22 -14.03 4.65 -3.88
C ASN A 22 -13.67 4.16 -2.46
N GLY A 23 -12.55 3.47 -2.38
CA GLY A 23 -12.13 2.78 -1.18
C GLY A 23 -11.50 3.70 -0.14
N PRO A 24 -11.07 3.11 0.99
CA PRO A 24 -10.47 3.90 2.06
C PRO A 24 -9.17 4.55 1.62
N PHE A 25 -8.91 5.74 2.16
CA PHE A 25 -7.63 6.40 2.07
C PHE A 25 -6.83 6.09 3.34
N ILE A 26 -5.59 5.69 3.16
CA ILE A 26 -4.70 5.36 4.26
C ILE A 26 -3.59 6.41 4.31
N GLU A 27 -3.58 7.20 5.38
CA GLU A 27 -2.57 8.23 5.56
C GLU A 27 -1.26 7.62 6.07
N LEU A 28 -0.17 7.91 5.38
CA LEU A 28 1.15 7.41 5.73
C LEU A 28 2.08 8.53 6.18
N GLY A 29 1.80 9.77 5.79
CA GLY A 29 2.71 10.89 5.98
C GLY A 29 3.81 10.99 4.92
N PHE A 30 3.72 10.15 3.88
CA PHE A 30 4.67 10.14 2.75
C PHE A 30 4.00 9.50 1.54
N ARG A 31 4.58 9.73 0.36
CA ARG A 31 4.19 8.99 -0.84
C ARG A 31 4.86 7.62 -0.81
N PRO A 32 4.09 6.53 -0.86
CA PRO A 32 4.70 5.21 -0.86
C PRO A 32 5.39 4.91 -2.19
N SER A 33 6.45 4.15 -2.13
CA SER A 33 7.10 3.57 -3.29
C SER A 33 6.75 2.08 -3.43
N ILE A 34 6.49 1.41 -2.30
CA ILE A 34 6.05 0.02 -2.29
C ILE A 34 5.05 -0.19 -1.14
N VAL A 35 4.01 -0.96 -1.42
CA VAL A 35 3.02 -1.38 -0.42
C VAL A 35 2.87 -2.90 -0.48
N LEU A 36 3.03 -3.53 0.67
CA LEU A 36 2.73 -4.95 0.87
C LEU A 36 1.40 -5.04 1.60
N LEU A 37 0.48 -5.85 1.09
CA LEU A 37 -0.91 -5.87 1.55
C LEU A 37 -1.42 -7.29 1.73
N LYS A 38 -2.22 -7.51 2.77
CA LYS A 38 -2.84 -8.81 3.04
C LYS A 38 -4.21 -8.65 3.69
N ASN A 39 -5.20 -9.37 3.18
CA ASN A 39 -6.47 -9.54 3.88
C ASN A 39 -6.24 -10.45 5.10
N ALA A 40 -6.40 -9.90 6.30
CA ALA A 40 -6.10 -10.61 7.54
C ALA A 40 -7.27 -11.42 8.08
N THR A 41 -8.50 -11.10 7.68
CA THR A 41 -9.71 -11.75 8.18
C THR A 41 -10.43 -12.59 7.13
N GLY A 42 -10.14 -12.31 5.87
CA GLY A 42 -10.69 -13.09 4.76
C GLY A 42 -9.96 -14.40 4.57
N SER A 43 -10.49 -15.23 3.71
CA SER A 43 -9.91 -16.53 3.44
C SER A 43 -8.63 -16.42 2.59
N THR A 44 -8.45 -17.13 1.63
CA THR A 44 -7.27 -17.52 0.88
C THR A 44 -6.60 -16.48 0.00
N ASN A 45 -6.73 -15.19 0.31
CA ASN A 45 -6.09 -14.16 -0.51
C ASN A 45 -4.57 -14.14 -0.32
N ASN A 46 -3.85 -13.88 -1.40
CA ASN A 46 -2.40 -13.82 -1.39
C ASN A 46 -1.88 -12.55 -0.73
N TRP A 47 -0.61 -12.58 -0.35
CA TRP A 47 0.15 -11.36 -0.07
C TRP A 47 0.40 -10.64 -1.39
N MET A 48 0.09 -9.36 -1.43
CA MET A 48 0.17 -8.57 -2.65
C MET A 48 1.22 -7.49 -2.53
N ILE A 49 1.99 -7.30 -3.58
CA ILE A 49 3.02 -6.26 -3.67
C ILE A 49 2.64 -5.32 -4.80
N ILE A 50 2.57 -4.03 -4.48
CA ILE A 50 2.30 -2.97 -5.43
C ILE A 50 3.40 -1.93 -5.29
N ASP A 51 4.04 -1.53 -6.39
CA ASP A 51 5.13 -0.58 -6.34
C ASP A 51 5.00 0.50 -7.42
N SER A 52 5.68 1.62 -7.21
CA SER A 52 5.62 2.77 -8.12
C SER A 52 6.48 2.61 -9.36
N GLU A 53 7.38 1.63 -9.38
CA GLU A 53 8.22 1.38 -10.56
C GLU A 53 7.48 0.59 -11.63
N ARG A 54 6.57 -0.29 -11.22
CA ARG A 54 5.69 -1.01 -12.14
C ARG A 54 4.55 -0.10 -12.60
N GLY A 55 3.82 0.47 -11.64
CA GLY A 55 2.72 1.38 -11.91
C GLY A 55 3.15 2.83 -11.69
N LYS A 56 3.68 3.47 -12.69
CA LYS A 56 4.22 4.83 -12.57
C LYS A 56 3.15 5.90 -12.54
N ILE A 57 1.98 5.58 -13.02
CA ILE A 57 0.86 6.51 -13.14
C ILE A 57 -0.35 5.94 -12.40
N ASN A 58 -0.99 6.76 -11.62
CA ASN A 58 -2.27 6.39 -10.99
C ASN A 58 -3.37 6.30 -12.07
N VAL A 59 -4.25 5.37 -12.01
CA VAL A 59 -4.37 4.32 -10.98
C VAL A 59 -3.37 3.21 -11.26
N ILE A 60 -2.70 2.72 -10.20
CA ILE A 60 -1.76 1.61 -10.34
C ILE A 60 -2.55 0.32 -10.51
N ASP A 61 -2.24 -0.44 -11.54
CA ASP A 61 -2.93 -1.69 -11.86
C ASP A 61 -2.01 -2.91 -11.93
N GLU A 62 -0.71 -2.72 -11.77
CA GLU A 62 0.25 -3.81 -11.76
C GLU A 62 0.40 -4.39 -10.35
N LEU A 63 0.34 -5.69 -10.24
CA LEU A 63 0.29 -6.42 -8.99
C LEU A 63 1.14 -7.69 -9.06
N LEU A 64 1.98 -7.91 -8.05
CA LEU A 64 2.65 -9.19 -7.82
C LEU A 64 2.12 -9.85 -6.56
N PHE A 65 2.19 -11.17 -6.54
CA PHE A 65 1.83 -11.97 -5.37
C PHE A 65 3.10 -12.46 -4.67
N ALA A 66 3.33 -11.99 -3.44
CA ALA A 66 4.51 -12.40 -2.66
C ALA A 66 4.44 -13.87 -2.22
N SER A 67 3.24 -14.42 -2.13
CA SER A 67 3.00 -15.80 -1.68
C SER A 67 2.76 -16.79 -2.82
N SER A 68 2.95 -16.38 -4.07
CA SER A 68 2.65 -17.21 -5.23
C SER A 68 3.70 -17.00 -6.32
N SER A 69 3.93 -18.01 -7.10
CA SER A 69 4.78 -17.95 -8.30
C SER A 69 4.03 -17.46 -9.54
N GLY A 70 2.80 -16.98 -9.37
CA GLY A 70 2.01 -16.44 -10.48
C GLY A 70 2.67 -15.22 -11.13
N SER A 71 2.37 -15.04 -12.41
CA SER A 71 2.87 -13.88 -13.15
C SER A 71 2.24 -12.59 -12.66
N GLU A 72 2.85 -11.46 -13.03
CA GLU A 72 2.29 -10.14 -12.76
C GLU A 72 0.85 -10.03 -13.27
N ASN A 73 -0.02 -9.49 -12.43
CA ASN A 73 -1.42 -9.25 -12.76
C ASN A 73 -1.58 -7.78 -13.13
N THR A 74 -2.24 -7.50 -14.24
CA THR A 74 -2.43 -6.14 -14.75
C THR A 74 -3.86 -5.93 -15.19
N GLY A 75 -4.22 -4.69 -15.49
CA GLY A 75 -5.49 -4.35 -16.11
C GLY A 75 -6.66 -4.13 -15.15
N THR A 76 -6.43 -4.16 -13.85
CA THR A 76 -7.45 -3.82 -12.86
C THR A 76 -6.93 -2.74 -11.92
N ALA A 77 -7.65 -1.63 -11.81
CA ALA A 77 -7.27 -0.55 -10.91
C ALA A 77 -7.16 -1.06 -9.46
N ARG A 78 -6.02 -0.86 -8.82
CA ARG A 78 -5.73 -1.36 -7.48
C ARG A 78 -5.62 -0.23 -6.46
N LEU A 79 -4.61 0.61 -6.61
CA LEU A 79 -4.32 1.69 -5.67
C LEU A 79 -3.96 2.96 -6.40
N ASP A 80 -4.23 4.10 -5.75
CA ASP A 80 -3.59 5.37 -6.07
C ASP A 80 -2.51 5.65 -5.04
N PHE A 81 -1.29 5.93 -5.47
CA PHE A 81 -0.23 6.43 -4.59
C PHE A 81 -0.28 7.96 -4.59
N LEU A 82 -0.48 8.52 -3.41
CA LEU A 82 -0.64 9.96 -3.21
C LEU A 82 0.51 10.51 -2.37
N SER A 83 0.65 11.83 -2.35
CA SER A 83 1.77 12.47 -1.65
C SER A 83 1.84 12.17 -0.16
N ASN A 84 0.74 11.79 0.45
CA ASN A 84 0.64 11.54 1.90
C ASN A 84 0.11 10.14 2.24
N GLY A 85 -0.07 9.26 1.26
CA GLY A 85 -0.55 7.91 1.52
C GLY A 85 -1.00 7.19 0.27
N PHE A 86 -1.90 6.23 0.44
CA PHE A 86 -2.50 5.53 -0.69
C PHE A 86 -4.02 5.40 -0.52
N LYS A 87 -4.72 5.33 -1.64
CA LYS A 87 -6.16 5.13 -1.67
C LYS A 87 -6.48 3.84 -2.41
N VAL A 88 -7.34 3.03 -1.82
CA VAL A 88 -7.79 1.78 -2.45
C VAL A 88 -8.80 2.09 -3.55
N ARG A 89 -8.59 1.50 -4.72
CA ARG A 89 -9.45 1.69 -5.89
C ARG A 89 -10.06 0.40 -6.39
N ASP A 90 -9.90 -0.67 -5.64
CA ASP A 90 -10.37 -2.00 -5.98
C ASP A 90 -11.43 -2.43 -4.96
N SER A 91 -12.49 -3.04 -5.43
CA SER A 91 -13.58 -3.55 -4.57
C SER A 91 -13.45 -5.05 -4.27
N SER A 92 -12.42 -5.70 -4.77
CA SER A 92 -12.27 -7.16 -4.65
C SER A 92 -11.88 -7.61 -3.24
N GLY A 93 -12.09 -8.88 -2.96
CA GLY A 93 -11.78 -9.48 -1.66
C GLY A 93 -10.32 -9.40 -1.25
N GLY A 94 -9.41 -9.28 -2.21
CA GLY A 94 -7.98 -9.13 -1.93
C GLY A 94 -7.58 -7.74 -1.43
N PHE A 95 -8.39 -6.73 -1.71
CA PHE A 95 -8.06 -5.33 -1.43
C PHE A 95 -9.04 -4.59 -0.56
N ASN A 96 -10.33 -4.88 -0.67
CA ASN A 96 -11.34 -3.99 -0.10
C ASN A 96 -12.69 -4.66 0.20
N GLU A 97 -12.70 -5.93 0.55
CA GLU A 97 -13.94 -6.60 0.91
C GLU A 97 -14.56 -5.97 2.15
N SER A 98 -15.87 -5.78 2.11
CA SER A 98 -16.61 -5.08 3.16
C SER A 98 -16.43 -5.73 4.53
N SER A 99 -16.19 -4.92 5.53
CA SER A 99 -16.05 -5.31 6.94
C SER A 99 -14.87 -6.24 7.23
N GLN A 100 -13.97 -6.43 6.28
CA GLN A 100 -12.75 -7.21 6.52
C GLN A 100 -11.56 -6.32 6.83
N THR A 101 -10.67 -6.84 7.65
CA THR A 101 -9.46 -6.12 8.07
C THR A 101 -8.30 -6.48 7.16
N PHE A 102 -7.64 -5.46 6.66
CA PHE A 102 -6.45 -5.59 5.83
C PHE A 102 -5.26 -5.02 6.59
N VAL A 103 -4.15 -5.75 6.56
CA VAL A 103 -2.89 -5.26 7.11
C VAL A 103 -1.98 -4.83 5.98
N TYR A 104 -1.18 -3.81 6.23
CA TYR A 104 -0.26 -3.29 5.23
C TYR A 104 1.08 -2.93 5.83
N ALA A 105 2.10 -2.95 4.95
CA ALA A 105 3.40 -2.37 5.21
C ALA A 105 3.75 -1.49 4.01
N ALA A 106 4.15 -0.27 4.27
CA ALA A 106 4.43 0.71 3.21
C ALA A 106 5.77 1.38 3.45
N TRP A 107 6.50 1.63 2.36
CA TRP A 107 7.81 2.26 2.39
C TRP A 107 7.87 3.38 1.37
N ALA A 108 8.54 4.48 1.75
CA ALA A 108 8.91 5.54 0.83
C ALA A 108 10.21 5.17 0.10
N GLU A 109 10.45 5.81 -1.04
CA GLU A 109 11.72 5.65 -1.76
C GLU A 109 12.89 6.20 -0.94
N ALA A 110 12.65 7.31 -0.23
CA ALA A 110 13.62 7.94 0.65
C ALA A 110 12.89 8.56 1.83
N PRO A 111 13.53 8.67 3.01
CA PRO A 111 12.87 9.28 4.17
C PRO A 111 12.54 10.74 3.89
N THR A 112 11.35 11.18 4.32
CA THR A 112 10.96 12.57 4.25
C THR A 112 11.67 13.41 5.31
N ILE A 113 12.04 12.78 6.44
CA ILE A 113 12.78 13.41 7.53
C ILE A 113 13.87 12.45 7.96
N ASP A 114 15.12 12.93 8.05
CA ASP A 114 16.24 12.11 8.50
C ASP A 114 16.26 11.98 10.03
N LEU A 115 17.23 11.23 10.55
CA LEU A 115 17.38 11.01 11.99
C LEU A 115 17.70 12.27 12.77
N TYR A 116 18.14 13.31 12.11
CA TYR A 116 18.53 14.60 12.73
C TYR A 116 17.53 15.71 12.47
N GLY A 117 16.38 15.37 11.94
CA GLY A 117 15.30 16.32 11.69
C GLY A 117 15.40 17.06 10.36
N GLY A 118 16.38 16.77 9.54
CA GLY A 118 16.48 17.33 8.19
C GLY A 118 15.50 16.66 7.22
N GLY A 119 15.02 17.42 6.25
CA GLY A 119 14.17 16.88 5.21
C GLY A 119 14.95 16.03 4.21
N ALA A 120 14.28 15.11 3.53
CA ALA A 120 14.87 14.32 2.47
C ALA A 120 15.26 15.21 1.30
N ASN A 121 16.41 14.95 0.71
CA ASN A 121 16.83 15.65 -0.49
C ASN A 121 16.02 15.15 -1.68
N ALA A 122 15.55 16.07 -2.51
CA ALA A 122 14.98 15.74 -3.78
C ALA A 122 16.08 15.26 -4.73
N ARG A 123 15.87 14.12 -5.34
CA ARG A 123 16.82 13.56 -6.27
C ARG A 123 16.14 13.11 -7.54
#